data_1b2636daf23c161601e66d09662be949
#
_entry.id   1b2636daf23c161601e66d09662be949
#
_cell.length_a   1.000
_cell.length_b   1.000
_cell.length_c   1.000
_cell.angle_alpha   90.00
_cell.angle_beta   90.00
_cell.angle_gamma   90.00
#
_symmetry.space_group_name_H-M   'P 1'
#
loop_
_entity.id
_entity.type
_entity.pdbx_description
1 polymer ?
#
loop_
_entity_poly.entity_id
_entity_poly.type
_entity_poly.pdbx_seq_one_letter_code
_entity_poly.pdbx_strand_id
1 'polypeptide(L)'
;MASKRPDGDVWNIVDNDEMSQHYGRNFKFDFSYISSDEIKGLFKDYVWQNYRVGNKTLSSLYIDVNSHFYRFIQFADTRNITSLKGLTNVDVENYISYLHTTISEKTGKPYGISMQRHSLFALKSVIRWCQLHRPDDVPVTEIFTGNEYIGVNRKLKIDFIPDDVVVQINEALKTEENPYLKYGIIILQSTGMRIGDLLKLRIDCIKPHPISGYTIEWVQHKGRKNKAPMPVRSECVVAIEKLIEITKDLRDEADEKGKDVLMIWRIPAGKGAGKVMNLNSVSFNNWFKKFIKDNDIKDANGDYYNLTSHQFRRTLGTDMLSKGTNINVIQQVLGHTDASVTKRFYADVKDKERAEVFKSVGVIGNINQIQSNAFDNISEFEWFKANKYKGACMCDGYCTKPVIDGKICDRLLKRQKCYTCSRYITTPEYLDAHKRHLANLEKQLEEGVIYGEHYAEHFIPTIEVLKVIIERLEGLQNGN
;
A
#
# COMPACT_ATOMS: atom_id res chain seq x y z
N MET A 1 -18.86 5.81 -27.74
CA MET A 1 -19.15 4.40 -27.27
C MET A 1 -20.04 3.74 -28.32
N ALA A 2 -19.86 2.43 -28.57
CA ALA A 2 -20.70 1.69 -29.50
C ALA A 2 -22.18 1.73 -29.06
N SER A 3 -23.08 2.00 -29.98
CA SER A 3 -24.53 2.17 -29.70
C SER A 3 -25.26 0.83 -29.56
N LYS A 4 -24.72 -0.24 -30.13
CA LYS A 4 -25.34 -1.58 -30.18
C LYS A 4 -24.42 -2.62 -29.51
N ARG A 5 -25.03 -3.52 -28.73
CA ARG A 5 -24.33 -4.67 -28.15
C ARG A 5 -23.74 -5.55 -29.25
N PRO A 6 -22.50 -6.02 -29.15
CA PRO A 6 -21.94 -6.96 -30.11
C PRO A 6 -22.76 -8.25 -30.18
N ASP A 7 -22.85 -8.83 -31.36
CA ASP A 7 -23.53 -10.10 -31.60
C ASP A 7 -22.54 -11.28 -31.31
N GLY A 8 -23.11 -12.48 -31.10
CA GLY A 8 -22.33 -13.70 -30.84
C GLY A 8 -21.75 -13.79 -29.41
N ASP A 9 -20.94 -14.85 -29.18
CA ASP A 9 -20.40 -15.20 -27.85
C ASP A 9 -19.00 -14.63 -27.60
N VAL A 10 -18.36 -14.11 -28.65
CA VAL A 10 -17.02 -13.51 -28.53
C VAL A 10 -17.09 -12.04 -28.96
N TRP A 11 -16.78 -11.14 -28.02
CA TRP A 11 -16.75 -9.72 -28.28
C TRP A 11 -15.31 -9.18 -28.27
N ASN A 12 -15.02 -8.30 -29.21
CA ASN A 12 -13.77 -7.57 -29.28
C ASN A 12 -14.08 -6.07 -29.11
N ILE A 13 -13.66 -5.50 -28.00
CA ILE A 13 -13.93 -4.10 -27.67
C ILE A 13 -12.61 -3.38 -27.43
N VAL A 14 -12.35 -2.32 -28.22
CA VAL A 14 -11.16 -1.49 -28.08
C VAL A 14 -11.41 -0.42 -27.00
N ASP A 15 -10.46 -0.25 -26.11
CA ASP A 15 -10.49 0.83 -25.12
C ASP A 15 -10.13 2.17 -25.80
N ASN A 16 -11.12 2.99 -26.03
CA ASN A 16 -10.99 4.29 -26.69
C ASN A 16 -10.92 5.46 -25.66
N ASP A 17 -10.80 5.17 -24.37
CA ASP A 17 -10.64 6.20 -23.34
C ASP A 17 -9.15 6.58 -23.22
N GLU A 18 -8.79 7.77 -23.68
CA GLU A 18 -7.42 8.28 -23.66
C GLU A 18 -6.82 8.37 -22.23
N MET A 19 -7.68 8.56 -21.22
CA MET A 19 -7.26 8.56 -19.82
C MET A 19 -7.01 7.16 -19.27
N SER A 20 -7.42 6.11 -19.99
CA SER A 20 -7.23 4.73 -19.56
C SER A 20 -5.77 4.29 -19.67
N GLN A 21 -5.33 3.50 -18.69
CA GLN A 21 -4.02 2.83 -18.80
C GLN A 21 -3.97 1.80 -19.96
N HIS A 22 -5.12 1.43 -20.51
CA HIS A 22 -5.28 0.44 -21.59
C HIS A 22 -5.75 1.06 -22.91
N TYR A 23 -5.62 2.36 -23.08
CA TYR A 23 -5.99 3.06 -24.31
C TYR A 23 -5.48 2.35 -25.57
N GLY A 24 -6.38 2.07 -26.51
CA GLY A 24 -6.08 1.38 -27.76
C GLY A 24 -5.92 -0.15 -27.64
N ARG A 25 -6.03 -0.73 -26.43
CA ARG A 25 -6.02 -2.19 -26.26
C ARG A 25 -7.35 -2.79 -26.66
N ASN A 26 -7.29 -3.87 -27.44
CA ASN A 26 -8.46 -4.72 -27.70
C ASN A 26 -8.67 -5.72 -26.58
N PHE A 27 -9.87 -5.75 -26.01
CA PHE A 27 -10.31 -6.70 -24.99
C PHE A 27 -11.22 -7.74 -25.62
N LYS A 28 -10.79 -9.01 -25.59
CA LYS A 28 -11.59 -10.15 -26.06
C LYS A 28 -12.39 -10.72 -24.89
N PHE A 29 -13.69 -10.51 -24.90
CA PHE A 29 -14.64 -11.14 -23.97
C PHE A 29 -15.16 -12.42 -24.61
N ASP A 30 -15.00 -13.54 -23.91
CA ASP A 30 -15.40 -14.84 -24.42
C ASP A 30 -16.44 -15.46 -23.48
N PHE A 31 -17.67 -15.59 -23.97
CA PHE A 31 -18.80 -16.17 -23.26
C PHE A 31 -19.14 -17.60 -23.73
N SER A 32 -18.36 -18.16 -24.66
CA SER A 32 -18.65 -19.47 -25.28
C SER A 32 -18.60 -20.64 -24.28
N TYR A 33 -17.88 -20.47 -23.15
CA TYR A 33 -17.81 -21.47 -22.10
C TYR A 33 -19.09 -21.60 -21.25
N ILE A 34 -20.07 -20.70 -21.42
CA ILE A 34 -21.32 -20.72 -20.68
C ILE A 34 -22.33 -21.57 -21.42
N SER A 35 -22.68 -22.74 -20.86
CA SER A 35 -23.59 -23.70 -21.45
C SER A 35 -25.04 -23.23 -21.44
N SER A 36 -25.48 -22.61 -20.34
CA SER A 36 -26.86 -22.07 -20.23
C SER A 36 -27.01 -20.78 -20.99
N ASP A 37 -27.91 -20.75 -21.97
CA ASP A 37 -28.23 -19.53 -22.73
C ASP A 37 -28.89 -18.46 -21.86
N GLU A 38 -29.63 -18.84 -20.84
CA GLU A 38 -30.25 -17.92 -19.87
C GLU A 38 -29.14 -17.18 -19.08
N ILE A 39 -28.25 -17.91 -18.42
CA ILE A 39 -27.14 -17.32 -17.65
C ILE A 39 -26.23 -16.50 -18.57
N LYS A 40 -25.93 -17.01 -19.76
CA LYS A 40 -25.12 -16.32 -20.77
C LYS A 40 -25.74 -14.97 -21.17
N GLY A 41 -27.04 -14.95 -21.39
CA GLY A 41 -27.79 -13.73 -21.71
C GLY A 41 -27.68 -12.68 -20.60
N LEU A 42 -27.87 -13.08 -19.34
CA LEU A 42 -27.75 -12.19 -18.19
C LEU A 42 -26.34 -11.62 -18.01
N PHE A 43 -25.31 -12.47 -18.16
CA PHE A 43 -23.92 -12.00 -18.04
C PHE A 43 -23.55 -11.04 -19.16
N LYS A 44 -23.98 -11.29 -20.39
CA LYS A 44 -23.80 -10.38 -21.53
C LYS A 44 -24.50 -9.04 -21.31
N ASP A 45 -25.74 -9.05 -20.82
CA ASP A 45 -26.50 -7.82 -20.54
C ASP A 45 -25.83 -7.01 -19.43
N TYR A 46 -25.42 -7.67 -18.35
CA TYR A 46 -24.67 -7.05 -17.26
C TYR A 46 -23.36 -6.38 -17.74
N VAL A 47 -22.56 -7.10 -18.52
CA VAL A 47 -21.28 -6.60 -19.03
C VAL A 47 -21.50 -5.41 -19.95
N TRP A 48 -22.43 -5.54 -20.91
CA TRP A 48 -22.72 -4.48 -21.89
C TRP A 48 -23.25 -3.21 -21.23
N GLN A 49 -24.21 -3.34 -20.32
CA GLN A 49 -24.80 -2.19 -19.65
C GLN A 49 -23.78 -1.46 -18.77
N ASN A 50 -22.98 -2.20 -17.96
CA ASN A 50 -21.96 -1.58 -17.12
C ASN A 50 -20.86 -0.90 -17.94
N TYR A 51 -20.49 -1.45 -19.09
CA TYR A 51 -19.60 -0.80 -20.05
C TYR A 51 -20.19 0.49 -20.60
N ARG A 52 -21.43 0.43 -21.09
CA ARG A 52 -22.09 1.55 -21.75
C ARG A 52 -22.30 2.76 -20.84
N VAL A 53 -22.67 2.53 -19.58
CA VAL A 53 -22.88 3.62 -18.61
C VAL A 53 -21.58 4.03 -17.88
N GLY A 54 -20.46 3.36 -18.15
CA GLY A 54 -19.17 3.70 -17.53
C GLY A 54 -19.04 3.30 -16.05
N ASN A 55 -19.90 2.43 -15.53
CA ASN A 55 -19.85 1.95 -14.13
C ASN A 55 -18.63 1.09 -13.86
N LYS A 56 -18.17 0.33 -14.84
CA LYS A 56 -16.96 -0.51 -14.76
C LYS A 56 -16.03 -0.26 -15.94
N THR A 57 -14.74 -0.36 -15.69
CA THR A 57 -13.73 -0.30 -16.76
C THR A 57 -13.72 -1.57 -17.60
N LEU A 58 -13.31 -1.49 -18.87
CA LEU A 58 -13.17 -2.66 -19.74
C LEU A 58 -12.26 -3.72 -19.14
N SER A 59 -11.15 -3.30 -18.48
CA SER A 59 -10.23 -4.24 -17.83
C SER A 59 -10.88 -4.98 -16.65
N SER A 60 -11.75 -4.32 -15.88
CA SER A 60 -12.47 -4.98 -14.78
C SER A 60 -13.50 -5.97 -15.31
N LEU A 61 -14.30 -5.56 -16.32
CA LEU A 61 -15.26 -6.45 -16.97
C LEU A 61 -14.58 -7.64 -17.66
N TYR A 62 -13.41 -7.42 -18.27
CA TYR A 62 -12.60 -8.48 -18.86
C TYR A 62 -12.19 -9.54 -17.85
N ILE A 63 -11.79 -9.11 -16.64
CA ILE A 63 -11.43 -10.03 -15.55
C ILE A 63 -12.69 -10.75 -15.05
N ASP A 64 -13.82 -10.04 -14.92
CA ASP A 64 -15.07 -10.65 -14.51
C ASP A 64 -15.44 -11.81 -15.46
N VAL A 65 -15.47 -11.57 -16.77
CA VAL A 65 -15.88 -12.56 -17.79
C VAL A 65 -14.86 -13.70 -17.90
N ASN A 66 -13.59 -13.38 -18.12
CA ASN A 66 -12.59 -14.41 -18.45
C ASN A 66 -11.97 -15.09 -17.22
N SER A 67 -12.42 -14.73 -16.00
CA SER A 67 -11.86 -15.30 -14.78
C SER A 67 -12.91 -15.59 -13.72
N HIS A 68 -13.68 -14.57 -13.28
CA HIS A 68 -14.59 -14.72 -12.14
C HIS A 68 -15.88 -15.47 -12.52
N PHE A 69 -16.51 -15.11 -13.62
CA PHE A 69 -17.69 -15.81 -14.14
C PHE A 69 -17.35 -17.24 -14.55
N TYR A 70 -16.19 -17.45 -15.15
CA TYR A 70 -15.72 -18.78 -15.50
C TYR A 70 -15.73 -19.74 -14.29
N ARG A 71 -15.24 -19.28 -13.12
CA ARG A 71 -15.26 -20.11 -11.89
C ARG A 71 -16.66 -20.40 -11.39
N PHE A 72 -17.56 -19.44 -11.50
CA PHE A 72 -18.96 -19.66 -11.14
C PHE A 72 -19.62 -20.68 -12.07
N ILE A 73 -19.37 -20.57 -13.38
CA ILE A 73 -19.94 -21.53 -14.35
C ILE A 73 -19.40 -22.94 -14.12
N GLN A 74 -18.10 -23.10 -13.86
CA GLN A 74 -17.56 -24.41 -13.48
C GLN A 74 -18.28 -25.00 -12.25
N PHE A 75 -18.56 -24.20 -11.23
CA PHE A 75 -19.34 -24.61 -10.08
C PHE A 75 -20.79 -24.95 -10.48
N ALA A 76 -21.44 -24.07 -11.25
CA ALA A 76 -22.83 -24.24 -11.70
C ALA A 76 -23.01 -25.53 -12.52
N ASP A 77 -22.08 -25.85 -13.41
CA ASP A 77 -22.08 -27.08 -14.20
C ASP A 77 -22.00 -28.34 -13.30
N THR A 78 -21.19 -28.31 -12.23
CA THR A 78 -21.13 -29.46 -11.27
C THR A 78 -22.41 -29.68 -10.50
N ARG A 79 -23.27 -28.67 -10.42
CA ARG A 79 -24.55 -28.69 -9.68
C ARG A 79 -25.78 -28.68 -10.59
N ASN A 80 -25.60 -28.74 -11.92
CA ASN A 80 -26.65 -28.60 -12.92
C ASN A 80 -27.51 -27.31 -12.75
N ILE A 81 -26.87 -26.21 -12.35
CA ILE A 81 -27.50 -24.89 -12.22
C ILE A 81 -27.58 -24.25 -13.61
N THR A 82 -28.74 -24.25 -14.21
CA THR A 82 -29.00 -23.70 -15.57
C THR A 82 -29.70 -22.34 -15.54
N SER A 83 -30.18 -21.90 -14.37
CA SER A 83 -30.84 -20.60 -14.16
C SER A 83 -30.36 -19.97 -12.86
N LEU A 84 -30.24 -18.64 -12.83
CA LEU A 84 -29.93 -17.91 -11.60
C LEU A 84 -31.15 -17.72 -10.69
N LYS A 85 -32.35 -17.86 -11.20
CA LYS A 85 -33.63 -17.62 -10.50
C LYS A 85 -33.79 -18.46 -9.23
N GLY A 86 -33.35 -19.70 -9.28
CA GLY A 86 -33.47 -20.67 -8.18
C GLY A 86 -32.36 -20.61 -7.16
N LEU A 87 -31.39 -19.72 -7.29
CA LEU A 87 -30.25 -19.65 -6.36
C LEU A 87 -30.73 -19.26 -4.95
N THR A 88 -30.15 -19.95 -3.97
CA THR A 88 -30.41 -19.75 -2.54
C THR A 88 -29.14 -19.35 -1.80
N ASN A 89 -29.27 -18.96 -0.53
CA ASN A 89 -28.12 -18.74 0.35
C ASN A 89 -27.25 -20.01 0.48
N VAL A 90 -27.86 -21.20 0.50
CA VAL A 90 -27.15 -22.48 0.56
C VAL A 90 -26.25 -22.68 -0.68
N ASP A 91 -26.70 -22.23 -1.87
CA ASP A 91 -25.88 -22.31 -3.08
C ASP A 91 -24.69 -21.35 -3.00
N VAL A 92 -24.87 -20.19 -2.39
CA VAL A 92 -23.76 -19.24 -2.12
C VAL A 92 -22.73 -19.86 -1.17
N GLU A 93 -23.17 -20.51 -0.09
CA GLU A 93 -22.28 -21.22 0.85
C GLU A 93 -21.54 -22.38 0.18
N ASN A 94 -22.25 -23.16 -0.65
CA ASN A 94 -21.64 -24.21 -1.45
C ASN A 94 -20.63 -23.67 -2.46
N TYR A 95 -20.89 -22.51 -3.08
CA TYR A 95 -19.93 -21.86 -3.99
C TYR A 95 -18.68 -21.37 -3.24
N ILE A 96 -18.83 -20.82 -2.04
CA ILE A 96 -17.68 -20.44 -1.19
C ILE A 96 -16.86 -21.68 -0.84
N SER A 97 -17.50 -22.78 -0.44
CA SER A 97 -16.84 -24.05 -0.15
C SER A 97 -16.09 -24.60 -1.37
N TYR A 98 -16.71 -24.53 -2.55
CA TYR A 98 -16.07 -24.90 -3.81
C TYR A 98 -14.82 -24.06 -4.08
N LEU A 99 -14.89 -22.74 -3.89
CA LEU A 99 -13.75 -21.85 -4.08
C LEU A 99 -12.60 -22.12 -3.09
N HIS A 100 -12.92 -22.58 -1.86
CA HIS A 100 -11.91 -22.94 -0.85
C HIS A 100 -11.14 -24.20 -1.23
N THR A 101 -11.82 -25.20 -1.82
CA THR A 101 -11.26 -26.53 -2.07
C THR A 101 -10.67 -26.68 -3.47
N THR A 102 -11.09 -25.82 -4.42
CA THR A 102 -10.65 -25.94 -5.81
C THR A 102 -9.18 -25.54 -5.97
N ILE A 103 -8.43 -26.43 -6.63
CA ILE A 103 -7.04 -26.22 -6.98
C ILE A 103 -6.98 -25.55 -8.36
N SER A 104 -6.21 -24.48 -8.46
CA SER A 104 -5.96 -23.80 -9.72
C SER A 104 -5.09 -24.66 -10.63
N GLU A 105 -5.57 -25.00 -11.81
CA GLU A 105 -4.82 -25.74 -12.83
C GLU A 105 -3.50 -25.04 -13.20
N LYS A 106 -3.51 -23.70 -13.20
CA LYS A 106 -2.34 -22.89 -13.56
C LYS A 106 -1.23 -22.91 -12.51
N THR A 107 -1.55 -23.05 -11.23
CA THR A 107 -0.57 -22.92 -10.14
C THR A 107 -0.39 -24.20 -9.32
N GLY A 108 -1.27 -25.18 -9.49
CA GLY A 108 -1.30 -26.41 -8.66
C GLY A 108 -1.61 -26.15 -7.19
N LYS A 109 -2.11 -24.96 -6.83
CA LYS A 109 -2.41 -24.55 -5.45
C LYS A 109 -3.87 -24.11 -5.31
N PRO A 110 -4.46 -24.19 -4.11
CA PRO A 110 -5.80 -23.64 -3.85
C PRO A 110 -5.88 -22.15 -4.20
N TYR A 111 -7.06 -21.70 -4.58
CA TYR A 111 -7.28 -20.27 -4.84
C TYR A 111 -6.99 -19.44 -3.60
N GLY A 112 -6.17 -18.40 -3.75
CA GLY A 112 -5.93 -17.44 -2.65
C GLY A 112 -7.22 -16.69 -2.27
N ILE A 113 -7.35 -16.32 -1.00
CA ILE A 113 -8.52 -15.62 -0.44
C ILE A 113 -8.96 -14.41 -1.28
N SER A 114 -8.00 -13.64 -1.81
CA SER A 114 -8.32 -12.49 -2.66
C SER A 114 -9.09 -12.90 -3.92
N MET A 115 -8.67 -14.00 -4.55
CA MET A 115 -9.31 -14.53 -5.76
C MET A 115 -10.72 -15.05 -5.45
N GLN A 116 -10.88 -15.79 -4.35
CA GLN A 116 -12.17 -16.30 -3.90
C GLN A 116 -13.15 -15.16 -3.66
N ARG A 117 -12.74 -14.12 -2.92
CA ARG A 117 -13.57 -12.93 -2.66
C ARG A 117 -13.98 -12.21 -3.94
N HIS A 118 -13.04 -12.00 -4.87
CA HIS A 118 -13.38 -11.33 -6.13
C HIS A 118 -14.36 -12.15 -6.97
N SER A 119 -14.21 -13.49 -6.98
CA SER A 119 -15.15 -14.38 -7.70
C SER A 119 -16.55 -14.32 -7.10
N LEU A 120 -16.67 -14.36 -5.77
CA LEU A 120 -17.96 -14.21 -5.10
C LEU A 120 -18.57 -12.82 -5.34
N PHE A 121 -17.79 -11.75 -5.24
CA PHE A 121 -18.27 -10.39 -5.44
C PHE A 121 -18.65 -10.11 -6.90
N ALA A 122 -18.03 -10.77 -7.87
CA ALA A 122 -18.44 -10.68 -9.25
C ALA A 122 -19.85 -11.28 -9.44
N LEU A 123 -20.12 -12.47 -8.89
CA LEU A 123 -21.46 -13.07 -8.90
C LEU A 123 -22.48 -12.17 -8.18
N LYS A 124 -22.14 -11.70 -6.97
CA LYS A 124 -23.00 -10.79 -6.19
C LYS A 124 -23.36 -9.52 -6.98
N SER A 125 -22.39 -8.98 -7.70
CA SER A 125 -22.61 -7.78 -8.53
C SER A 125 -23.58 -8.05 -9.69
N VAL A 126 -23.50 -9.22 -10.32
CA VAL A 126 -24.44 -9.63 -11.37
C VAL A 126 -25.84 -9.80 -10.80
N ILE A 127 -26.01 -10.56 -9.73
CA ILE A 127 -27.31 -10.83 -9.13
C ILE A 127 -27.98 -9.53 -8.69
N ARG A 128 -27.26 -8.65 -8.00
CA ARG A 128 -27.80 -7.34 -7.59
C ARG A 128 -28.16 -6.44 -8.75
N TRP A 129 -27.36 -6.46 -9.82
CA TRP A 129 -27.69 -5.74 -11.04
C TRP A 129 -28.96 -6.34 -11.68
N CYS A 130 -29.09 -7.66 -11.76
CA CYS A 130 -30.27 -8.33 -12.31
C CYS A 130 -31.51 -8.07 -11.45
N GLN A 131 -31.42 -8.02 -10.13
CA GLN A 131 -32.54 -7.67 -9.24
C GLN A 131 -33.15 -6.30 -9.59
N LEU A 132 -32.34 -5.37 -10.10
CA LEU A 132 -32.79 -4.05 -10.53
C LEU A 132 -33.30 -4.01 -11.99
N HIS A 133 -32.71 -4.82 -12.88
CA HIS A 133 -32.93 -4.70 -14.33
C HIS A 133 -33.65 -5.91 -14.95
N ARG A 134 -33.56 -7.06 -14.30
CA ARG A 134 -34.11 -8.36 -14.75
C ARG A 134 -34.61 -9.15 -13.53
N PRO A 135 -35.55 -8.60 -12.72
CA PRO A 135 -35.96 -9.19 -11.43
C PRO A 135 -36.60 -10.60 -11.56
N ASP A 136 -37.18 -10.89 -12.71
CA ASP A 136 -37.83 -12.20 -12.95
C ASP A 136 -36.82 -13.34 -13.17
N ASP A 137 -35.55 -13.03 -13.45
CA ASP A 137 -34.52 -14.00 -13.82
C ASP A 137 -33.55 -14.34 -12.65
N VAL A 138 -33.74 -13.72 -11.49
CA VAL A 138 -32.89 -13.90 -10.29
C VAL A 138 -33.72 -13.95 -9.01
N PRO A 139 -33.17 -14.43 -7.87
CA PRO A 139 -33.87 -14.38 -6.60
C PRO A 139 -34.27 -12.95 -6.22
N VAL A 140 -35.51 -12.77 -5.81
CA VAL A 140 -36.05 -11.47 -5.34
C VAL A 140 -35.45 -11.09 -3.99
N THR A 141 -35.18 -12.11 -3.14
CA THR A 141 -34.60 -11.94 -1.82
C THR A 141 -33.08 -11.82 -1.87
N GLU A 142 -32.48 -11.15 -0.89
CA GLU A 142 -31.03 -11.13 -0.72
C GLU A 142 -30.54 -12.52 -0.28
N ILE A 143 -29.70 -13.14 -1.07
CA ILE A 143 -29.10 -14.46 -0.80
C ILE A 143 -27.68 -14.37 -0.24
N PHE A 144 -27.11 -13.17 -0.16
CA PHE A 144 -25.79 -12.90 0.38
C PHE A 144 -25.94 -12.29 1.78
N THR A 145 -25.33 -12.92 2.78
CA THR A 145 -25.42 -12.47 4.19
C THR A 145 -24.69 -11.18 4.45
N GLY A 146 -23.74 -10.78 3.56
CA GLY A 146 -22.85 -9.64 3.76
C GLY A 146 -21.63 -9.97 4.64
N ASN A 147 -21.66 -11.14 5.28
CA ASN A 147 -20.62 -11.60 6.22
C ASN A 147 -19.65 -12.60 5.58
N GLU A 148 -19.76 -12.85 4.30
CA GLU A 148 -18.89 -13.76 3.57
C GLU A 148 -17.44 -13.28 3.70
N TYR A 149 -16.56 -14.16 4.15
CA TYR A 149 -15.16 -13.87 4.44
C TYR A 149 -14.89 -12.84 5.57
N ILE A 150 -15.88 -12.57 6.47
CA ILE A 150 -15.62 -11.89 7.74
C ILE A 150 -14.72 -12.79 8.59
N GLY A 151 -13.76 -12.21 9.27
CA GLY A 151 -12.79 -12.96 10.10
C GLY A 151 -11.59 -13.51 9.32
N VAL A 152 -11.62 -13.50 8.00
CA VAL A 152 -10.39 -13.72 7.22
C VAL A 152 -9.55 -12.45 7.28
N ASN A 153 -8.80 -12.32 8.37
CA ASN A 153 -7.88 -11.20 8.56
C ASN A 153 -6.83 -11.22 7.44
N ARG A 154 -6.91 -10.26 6.55
CA ARG A 154 -5.74 -9.90 5.76
C ARG A 154 -4.72 -9.31 6.74
N LYS A 155 -3.70 -10.08 7.10
CA LYS A 155 -2.48 -9.47 7.63
C LYS A 155 -2.03 -8.51 6.54
N LEU A 156 -2.26 -7.23 6.75
CA LEU A 156 -1.72 -6.18 5.88
C LEU A 156 -0.20 -6.29 6.02
N LYS A 157 0.44 -6.94 5.07
CA LYS A 157 1.89 -6.92 5.00
C LYS A 157 2.26 -5.52 4.54
N ILE A 158 2.83 -4.72 5.46
CA ILE A 158 3.44 -3.45 5.08
C ILE A 158 4.66 -3.83 4.26
N ASP A 159 4.56 -3.58 2.98
CA ASP A 159 5.53 -3.98 1.99
C ASP A 159 6.25 -2.72 1.48
N PHE A 160 6.94 -2.01 2.38
CA PHE A 160 7.87 -0.94 2.01
C PHE A 160 9.28 -1.52 1.93
N ILE A 161 10.18 -0.80 1.28
CA ILE A 161 11.58 -1.21 1.15
C ILE A 161 12.30 -0.88 2.47
N PRO A 162 12.89 -1.85 3.18
CA PRO A 162 13.69 -1.60 4.37
C PRO A 162 14.87 -0.66 4.09
N ASP A 163 15.30 0.11 5.08
CA ASP A 163 16.32 1.14 4.92
C ASP A 163 17.68 0.56 4.46
N ASP A 164 18.06 -0.59 4.99
CA ASP A 164 19.26 -1.32 4.57
C ASP A 164 19.20 -1.74 3.09
N VAL A 165 18.03 -2.14 2.60
CA VAL A 165 17.80 -2.48 1.19
C VAL A 165 17.77 -1.21 0.34
N VAL A 166 17.21 -0.09 0.83
CA VAL A 166 17.27 1.21 0.12
C VAL A 166 18.71 1.64 -0.10
N VAL A 167 19.58 1.47 0.91
CA VAL A 167 21.01 1.76 0.79
C VAL A 167 21.65 0.90 -0.29
N GLN A 168 21.42 -0.43 -0.28
CA GLN A 168 21.96 -1.34 -1.29
C GLN A 168 21.48 -0.95 -2.71
N ILE A 169 20.18 -0.63 -2.88
CA ILE A 169 19.63 -0.18 -4.17
C ILE A 169 20.34 1.09 -4.63
N ASN A 170 20.52 2.08 -3.77
CA ASN A 170 21.13 3.35 -4.13
C ASN A 170 22.60 3.20 -4.52
N GLU A 171 23.36 2.32 -3.85
CA GLU A 171 24.74 1.99 -4.24
C GLU A 171 24.79 1.29 -5.61
N ALA A 172 23.94 0.30 -5.82
CA ALA A 172 23.84 -0.42 -7.09
C ALA A 172 23.45 0.49 -8.27
N LEU A 173 22.60 1.51 -8.03
CA LEU A 173 22.21 2.46 -9.06
C LEU A 173 23.38 3.33 -9.57
N LYS A 174 24.46 3.47 -8.82
CA LYS A 174 25.64 4.24 -9.27
C LYS A 174 26.28 3.60 -10.50
N THR A 175 26.32 2.27 -10.54
CA THR A 175 26.95 1.46 -11.58
C THR A 175 25.97 0.85 -12.58
N GLU A 176 24.65 1.06 -12.39
CA GLU A 176 23.63 0.50 -13.30
C GLU A 176 23.76 1.11 -14.70
N GLU A 177 23.91 0.23 -15.70
CA GLU A 177 24.11 0.60 -17.12
C GLU A 177 22.80 0.79 -17.88
N ASN A 178 21.70 0.12 -17.44
CA ASN A 178 20.39 0.29 -18.06
C ASN A 178 19.77 1.63 -17.67
N PRO A 179 19.77 2.64 -18.56
CA PRO A 179 19.32 3.97 -18.20
C PRO A 179 17.82 4.03 -17.87
N TYR A 180 17.00 3.19 -18.50
CA TYR A 180 15.56 3.13 -18.22
C TYR A 180 15.29 2.64 -16.81
N LEU A 181 16.04 1.62 -16.37
CA LEU A 181 15.92 1.10 -15.01
C LEU A 181 16.46 2.11 -13.99
N LYS A 182 17.69 2.60 -14.20
CA LYS A 182 18.35 3.58 -13.33
C LYS A 182 17.49 4.81 -13.07
N TYR A 183 17.15 5.52 -14.12
CA TYR A 183 16.38 6.76 -14.00
C TYR A 183 14.92 6.50 -13.64
N GLY A 184 14.34 5.38 -14.07
CA GLY A 184 13.01 4.95 -13.66
C GLY A 184 12.89 4.70 -12.16
N ILE A 185 13.89 4.07 -11.53
CA ILE A 185 13.92 3.88 -10.05
C ILE A 185 14.03 5.24 -9.36
N ILE A 186 14.91 6.15 -9.80
CA ILE A 186 15.05 7.48 -9.22
C ILE A 186 13.72 8.26 -9.25
N ILE A 187 13.01 8.20 -10.37
CA ILE A 187 11.68 8.83 -10.51
C ILE A 187 10.68 8.19 -9.57
N LEU A 188 10.64 6.84 -9.47
CA LEU A 188 9.74 6.13 -8.56
C LEU A 188 10.01 6.45 -7.09
N GLN A 189 11.27 6.52 -6.68
CA GLN A 189 11.68 6.91 -5.32
C GLN A 189 11.25 8.34 -5.00
N SER A 190 11.41 9.26 -5.94
CA SER A 190 11.12 10.68 -5.74
C SER A 190 9.63 11.00 -5.72
N THR A 191 8.81 10.26 -6.47
CA THR A 191 7.41 10.62 -6.74
C THR A 191 6.39 9.65 -6.16
N GLY A 192 6.80 8.41 -5.87
CA GLY A 192 5.87 7.35 -5.49
C GLY A 192 4.79 7.05 -6.53
N MET A 193 4.98 7.44 -7.80
CA MET A 193 3.97 7.17 -8.84
C MET A 193 3.84 5.66 -9.12
N ARG A 194 2.73 5.27 -9.73
CA ARG A 194 2.55 3.87 -10.14
C ARG A 194 3.39 3.58 -11.38
N ILE A 195 3.86 2.34 -11.52
CA ILE A 195 4.64 1.94 -12.70
C ILE A 195 3.90 2.25 -14.01
N GLY A 196 2.59 2.06 -14.05
CA GLY A 196 1.80 2.39 -15.25
C GLY A 196 1.76 3.88 -15.57
N ASP A 197 1.88 4.75 -14.56
CA ASP A 197 1.95 6.20 -14.73
C ASP A 197 3.37 6.61 -15.19
N LEU A 198 4.43 6.00 -14.62
CA LEU A 198 5.82 6.21 -15.06
C LEU A 198 6.01 5.85 -16.54
N LEU A 199 5.51 4.68 -16.95
CA LEU A 199 5.68 4.19 -18.34
C LEU A 199 4.90 5.00 -19.39
N LYS A 200 4.02 5.89 -18.94
CA LYS A 200 3.26 6.82 -19.77
C LYS A 200 3.58 8.29 -19.47
N LEU A 201 4.63 8.52 -18.67
CA LEU A 201 5.04 9.88 -18.33
C LEU A 201 5.45 10.62 -19.61
N ARG A 202 4.97 11.83 -19.74
CA ARG A 202 5.26 12.68 -20.93
C ARG A 202 6.57 13.42 -20.75
N ILE A 203 7.19 13.80 -21.86
CA ILE A 203 8.45 14.56 -21.87
C ILE A 203 8.30 15.97 -21.31
N ASP A 204 7.09 16.53 -21.33
CA ASP A 204 6.75 17.87 -20.83
C ASP A 204 6.28 17.87 -19.37
N CYS A 205 6.50 16.77 -18.62
CA CYS A 205 6.00 16.57 -17.26
C CYS A 205 6.64 17.49 -16.21
N ILE A 206 7.85 18.02 -16.47
CA ILE A 206 8.54 18.93 -15.55
C ILE A 206 8.20 20.37 -15.89
N LYS A 207 7.84 21.14 -14.86
CA LYS A 207 7.55 22.58 -14.96
C LYS A 207 8.34 23.34 -13.90
N PRO A 208 8.76 24.59 -14.17
CA PRO A 208 9.34 25.45 -13.14
C PRO A 208 8.33 25.66 -12.00
N HIS A 209 8.82 25.59 -10.76
CA HIS A 209 7.99 25.94 -9.61
C HIS A 209 7.95 27.47 -9.45
N PRO A 210 6.78 28.09 -9.13
CA PRO A 210 6.63 29.54 -9.05
C PRO A 210 7.59 30.25 -8.07
N ILE A 211 8.05 29.57 -7.03
CA ILE A 211 8.94 30.13 -6.00
C ILE A 211 10.39 29.71 -6.28
N SER A 212 10.64 28.39 -6.33
CA SER A 212 11.99 27.85 -6.60
C SER A 212 11.93 26.36 -6.95
N GLY A 213 12.87 25.90 -7.79
CA GLY A 213 12.96 24.48 -8.19
C GLY A 213 11.96 24.09 -9.26
N TYR A 214 11.49 22.85 -9.19
CA TYR A 214 10.64 22.24 -10.22
C TYR A 214 9.48 21.47 -9.61
N THR A 215 8.40 21.36 -10.39
CA THR A 215 7.27 20.46 -10.13
C THR A 215 7.16 19.44 -11.24
N ILE A 216 6.58 18.28 -10.89
CA ILE A 216 6.20 17.24 -11.85
C ILE A 216 4.69 17.10 -11.91
N GLU A 217 4.17 16.94 -13.12
CA GLU A 217 2.76 16.73 -13.43
C GLU A 217 2.58 15.47 -14.26
N TRP A 218 1.54 14.69 -14.00
CA TRP A 218 1.23 13.50 -14.80
C TRP A 218 -0.23 13.10 -14.71
N VAL A 219 -0.67 12.27 -15.64
CA VAL A 219 -2.00 11.64 -15.61
C VAL A 219 -1.96 10.40 -14.73
N GLN A 220 -2.79 10.34 -13.71
CA GLN A 220 -3.03 9.11 -12.94
C GLN A 220 -4.05 8.24 -13.70
N HIS A 221 -3.58 7.37 -14.55
CA HIS A 221 -4.42 6.56 -15.45
C HIS A 221 -5.40 5.64 -14.71
N LYS A 222 -5.02 5.08 -13.57
CA LYS A 222 -5.94 4.25 -12.75
C LYS A 222 -7.10 5.06 -12.19
N GLY A 223 -6.87 6.31 -11.83
CA GLY A 223 -7.88 7.23 -11.29
C GLY A 223 -8.53 8.11 -12.33
N ARG A 224 -8.08 8.06 -13.59
CA ARG A 224 -8.53 8.91 -14.71
C ARG A 224 -8.57 10.40 -14.36
N LYS A 225 -7.49 10.89 -13.77
CA LYS A 225 -7.38 12.29 -13.34
C LYS A 225 -5.96 12.82 -13.50
N ASN A 226 -5.83 14.12 -13.74
CA ASN A 226 -4.56 14.79 -13.68
C ASN A 226 -4.08 14.88 -12.24
N LYS A 227 -2.81 14.61 -12.03
CA LYS A 227 -2.16 14.82 -10.74
C LYS A 227 -1.88 16.31 -10.56
N ALA A 228 -2.20 16.84 -9.39
CA ALA A 228 -1.78 18.19 -9.03
C ALA A 228 -0.25 18.31 -9.08
N PRO A 229 0.30 19.47 -9.48
CA PRO A 229 1.75 19.70 -9.51
C PRO A 229 2.39 19.33 -8.18
N MET A 230 3.46 18.53 -8.23
CA MET A 230 4.16 18.05 -7.05
C MET A 230 5.62 18.52 -7.10
N PRO A 231 6.14 19.21 -6.07
CA PRO A 231 7.55 19.57 -6.00
C PRO A 231 8.44 18.32 -6.05
N VAL A 232 9.53 18.38 -6.80
CA VAL A 232 10.50 17.29 -6.93
C VAL A 232 11.92 17.78 -6.69
N ARG A 233 12.78 16.86 -6.26
CA ARG A 233 14.20 17.13 -6.07
C ARG A 233 14.93 17.17 -7.41
N SER A 234 16.11 17.82 -7.40
CA SER A 234 16.98 17.96 -8.58
C SER A 234 17.35 16.62 -9.23
N GLU A 235 17.56 15.57 -8.42
CA GLU A 235 17.88 14.23 -8.93
C GLU A 235 16.78 13.64 -9.83
N CYS A 236 15.51 13.93 -9.51
CA CYS A 236 14.37 13.51 -10.33
C CYS A 236 14.36 14.27 -11.66
N VAL A 237 14.64 15.58 -11.63
CA VAL A 237 14.71 16.42 -12.84
C VAL A 237 15.81 15.91 -13.76
N VAL A 238 17.01 15.72 -13.23
CA VAL A 238 18.16 15.19 -13.98
C VAL A 238 17.83 13.81 -14.58
N ALA A 239 17.16 12.93 -13.83
CA ALA A 239 16.78 11.62 -14.33
C ALA A 239 15.82 11.72 -15.53
N ILE A 240 14.86 12.65 -15.49
CA ILE A 240 13.91 12.88 -16.58
C ILE A 240 14.63 13.49 -17.79
N GLU A 241 15.48 14.50 -17.59
CA GLU A 241 16.26 15.12 -18.66
C GLU A 241 17.18 14.12 -19.38
N LYS A 242 17.83 13.23 -18.61
CA LYS A 242 18.64 12.15 -19.18
C LYS A 242 17.82 11.16 -20.01
N LEU A 243 16.63 10.79 -19.57
CA LEU A 243 15.73 9.96 -20.37
C LEU A 243 15.25 10.68 -21.64
N ILE A 244 14.96 11.98 -21.57
CA ILE A 244 14.61 12.78 -22.75
C ILE A 244 15.75 12.78 -23.76
N GLU A 245 16.99 12.99 -23.30
CA GLU A 245 18.20 12.96 -24.13
C GLU A 245 18.39 11.61 -24.83
N ILE A 246 18.38 10.52 -24.06
CA ILE A 246 18.62 9.15 -24.57
C ILE A 246 17.52 8.70 -25.55
N THR A 247 16.31 9.15 -25.37
CA THR A 247 15.16 8.74 -26.21
C THR A 247 14.88 9.71 -27.36
N LYS A 248 15.70 10.76 -27.54
CA LYS A 248 15.48 11.81 -28.54
C LYS A 248 15.35 11.24 -29.94
N ASP A 249 16.31 10.46 -30.39
CA ASP A 249 16.34 9.92 -31.75
C ASP A 249 15.27 8.86 -32.00
N LEU A 250 14.80 8.19 -30.93
CA LEU A 250 13.72 7.20 -31.05
C LEU A 250 12.36 7.84 -31.32
N ARG A 251 12.16 9.13 -30.99
CA ARG A 251 10.87 9.81 -31.18
C ARG A 251 10.50 9.99 -32.62
N ASP A 252 11.50 10.17 -33.49
CA ASP A 252 11.26 10.33 -34.93
C ASP A 252 10.73 9.04 -35.56
N GLU A 253 11.06 7.90 -34.98
CA GLU A 253 10.61 6.57 -35.42
C GLU A 253 9.36 6.07 -34.64
N ALA A 254 8.98 6.75 -33.57
CA ALA A 254 7.83 6.36 -32.75
C ALA A 254 6.51 6.66 -33.47
N ASP A 255 5.48 5.87 -33.18
CA ASP A 255 4.12 6.20 -33.56
C ASP A 255 3.61 7.47 -32.83
N GLU A 256 2.50 8.05 -33.29
CA GLU A 256 1.90 9.25 -32.70
C GLU A 256 1.65 9.13 -31.18
N LYS A 257 1.46 7.91 -30.67
CA LYS A 257 1.25 7.66 -29.24
C LYS A 257 2.56 7.61 -28.43
N GLY A 258 3.65 7.33 -29.07
CA GLY A 258 4.98 7.24 -28.45
C GLY A 258 5.76 8.56 -28.45
N LYS A 259 5.50 9.46 -29.40
CA LYS A 259 6.31 10.68 -29.59
C LYS A 259 6.50 11.52 -28.34
N ASP A 260 5.47 11.66 -27.51
CA ASP A 260 5.49 12.48 -26.30
C ASP A 260 5.76 11.68 -25.02
N VAL A 261 5.98 10.38 -25.12
CA VAL A 261 6.21 9.52 -23.95
C VAL A 261 7.69 9.45 -23.62
N LEU A 262 8.02 9.53 -22.33
CA LEU A 262 9.39 9.49 -21.83
C LEU A 262 10.02 8.10 -21.99
N MET A 263 9.25 7.04 -21.70
CA MET A 263 9.70 5.63 -21.63
C MET A 263 9.42 4.90 -22.95
N ILE A 264 10.07 5.36 -24.04
CA ILE A 264 10.10 4.65 -25.33
C ILE A 264 11.42 3.95 -25.52
N TRP A 265 11.43 2.79 -26.17
CA TRP A 265 12.63 2.01 -26.38
C TRP A 265 12.55 1.22 -27.70
N ARG A 266 13.69 0.83 -28.21
CA ARG A 266 13.77 -0.11 -29.35
C ARG A 266 13.75 -1.54 -28.84
N ILE A 267 12.82 -2.36 -29.32
CA ILE A 267 12.74 -3.79 -28.96
C ILE A 267 14.01 -4.49 -29.41
N PRO A 268 14.80 -5.06 -28.48
CA PRO A 268 16.10 -5.64 -28.84
C PRO A 268 16.00 -7.00 -29.55
N ALA A 269 14.94 -7.78 -29.28
CA ALA A 269 14.81 -9.14 -29.81
C ALA A 269 13.34 -9.62 -29.83
N GLY A 270 13.06 -10.68 -30.59
CA GLY A 270 11.76 -11.35 -30.66
C GLY A 270 10.79 -10.73 -31.67
N LYS A 271 9.48 -11.03 -31.49
CA LYS A 271 8.44 -10.52 -32.41
C LYS A 271 8.32 -9.02 -32.27
N GLY A 272 8.77 -8.28 -33.28
CA GLY A 272 8.81 -6.82 -33.28
C GLY A 272 10.21 -6.23 -33.02
N ALA A 273 11.28 -7.02 -33.02
CA ALA A 273 12.66 -6.53 -32.92
C ALA A 273 12.92 -5.37 -33.88
N GLY A 274 13.61 -4.36 -33.41
CA GLY A 274 13.91 -3.13 -34.15
C GLY A 274 12.80 -2.07 -34.10
N LYS A 275 11.56 -2.38 -33.72
CA LYS A 275 10.47 -1.41 -33.61
C LYS A 275 10.64 -0.56 -32.34
N VAL A 276 10.32 0.73 -32.47
CA VAL A 276 10.22 1.65 -31.32
C VAL A 276 8.80 1.56 -30.74
N MET A 277 8.72 1.32 -29.44
CA MET A 277 7.46 1.18 -28.72
C MET A 277 7.57 1.73 -27.29
N ASN A 278 6.43 2.01 -26.67
CA ASN A 278 6.38 2.32 -25.24
C ASN A 278 6.87 1.11 -24.42
N LEU A 279 7.73 1.36 -23.45
CA LEU A 279 8.17 0.33 -22.52
C LEU A 279 6.97 -0.21 -21.71
N ASN A 280 6.95 -1.49 -21.48
CA ASN A 280 5.86 -2.16 -20.75
C ASN A 280 6.29 -2.60 -19.33
N SER A 281 5.30 -2.81 -18.46
CA SER A 281 5.55 -3.18 -17.05
C SER A 281 6.18 -4.57 -16.88
N VAL A 282 5.99 -5.48 -17.83
CA VAL A 282 6.58 -6.83 -17.76
C VAL A 282 8.10 -6.73 -17.93
N SER A 283 8.56 -6.00 -18.94
CA SER A 283 9.99 -5.76 -19.18
C SER A 283 10.63 -5.07 -17.97
N PHE A 284 9.98 -4.02 -17.43
CA PHE A 284 10.49 -3.28 -16.29
C PHE A 284 10.58 -4.16 -15.02
N ASN A 285 9.58 -4.98 -14.74
CA ASN A 285 9.62 -5.91 -13.62
C ASN A 285 10.68 -7.03 -13.79
N ASN A 286 10.95 -7.46 -15.02
CA ASN A 286 12.04 -8.38 -15.28
C ASN A 286 13.41 -7.75 -15.03
N TRP A 287 13.57 -6.45 -15.35
CA TRP A 287 14.78 -5.71 -15.04
C TRP A 287 14.97 -5.55 -13.51
N PHE A 288 13.90 -5.31 -12.72
CA PHE A 288 14.01 -5.33 -11.26
C PHE A 288 14.60 -6.65 -10.75
N LYS A 289 14.07 -7.79 -11.23
CA LYS A 289 14.55 -9.09 -10.80
C LYS A 289 16.00 -9.34 -11.17
N LYS A 290 16.40 -8.90 -12.37
CA LYS A 290 17.78 -8.99 -12.83
C LYS A 290 18.69 -8.10 -11.99
N PHE A 291 18.33 -6.84 -11.80
CA PHE A 291 19.06 -5.84 -10.99
C PHE A 291 19.34 -6.33 -9.56
N ILE A 292 18.32 -6.89 -8.90
CA ILE A 292 18.47 -7.45 -7.54
C ILE A 292 19.50 -8.59 -7.52
N LYS A 293 19.48 -9.47 -8.50
CA LYS A 293 20.40 -10.62 -8.57
C LYS A 293 21.82 -10.21 -8.96
N ASP A 294 21.95 -9.35 -9.96
CA ASP A 294 23.26 -8.93 -10.48
C ASP A 294 24.05 -8.12 -9.44
N ASN A 295 23.36 -7.41 -8.55
CA ASN A 295 23.95 -6.61 -7.49
C ASN A 295 23.89 -7.26 -6.09
N ASP A 296 23.52 -8.54 -6.00
CA ASP A 296 23.44 -9.33 -4.75
C ASP A 296 22.65 -8.65 -3.63
N ILE A 297 21.56 -7.93 -3.99
CA ILE A 297 20.74 -7.19 -3.02
C ILE A 297 19.89 -8.17 -2.21
N LYS A 298 20.08 -8.17 -0.88
CA LYS A 298 19.47 -9.13 0.03
C LYS A 298 18.66 -8.46 1.13
N ASP A 299 17.70 -9.18 1.64
CA ASP A 299 16.96 -8.81 2.84
C ASP A 299 17.72 -9.23 4.14
N ALA A 300 17.13 -8.91 5.30
CA ALA A 300 17.71 -9.24 6.61
C ALA A 300 17.87 -10.76 6.86
N ASN A 301 17.20 -11.62 6.08
CA ASN A 301 17.33 -13.07 6.19
C ASN A 301 18.43 -13.62 5.26
N GLY A 302 19.03 -12.78 4.42
CA GLY A 302 20.03 -13.17 3.43
C GLY A 302 19.44 -13.67 2.11
N ASP A 303 18.13 -13.61 1.93
CA ASP A 303 17.45 -13.95 0.70
C ASP A 303 17.47 -12.79 -0.29
N TYR A 304 17.45 -13.09 -1.61
CA TYR A 304 17.32 -12.04 -2.63
C TYR A 304 16.05 -11.24 -2.44
N TYR A 305 16.20 -9.93 -2.35
CA TYR A 305 15.08 -9.04 -2.11
C TYR A 305 14.06 -9.07 -3.26
N ASN A 306 12.77 -9.21 -2.95
CA ASN A 306 11.72 -9.20 -3.96
C ASN A 306 11.22 -7.77 -4.21
N LEU A 307 11.97 -7.01 -5.02
CA LEU A 307 11.65 -5.63 -5.36
C LEU A 307 10.46 -5.51 -6.29
N THR A 308 9.51 -4.67 -5.92
CA THR A 308 8.34 -4.32 -6.74
C THR A 308 8.16 -2.81 -6.84
N SER A 309 7.63 -2.32 -7.95
CA SER A 309 7.41 -0.88 -8.15
C SER A 309 6.46 -0.25 -7.13
N HIS A 310 5.53 -1.05 -6.56
CA HIS A 310 4.58 -0.55 -5.57
C HIS A 310 5.21 -0.27 -4.21
N GLN A 311 6.32 -0.93 -3.90
CA GLN A 311 7.06 -0.71 -2.67
C GLN A 311 7.66 0.70 -2.59
N PHE A 312 8.16 1.28 -3.69
CA PHE A 312 8.66 2.68 -3.70
C PHE A 312 7.60 3.67 -3.24
N ARG A 313 6.36 3.47 -3.69
CA ARG A 313 5.22 4.29 -3.28
C ARG A 313 4.90 4.15 -1.80
N ARG A 314 5.00 2.93 -1.28
CA ARG A 314 4.81 2.66 0.15
C ARG A 314 5.94 3.23 0.98
N THR A 315 7.18 3.08 0.53
CA THR A 315 8.37 3.67 1.18
C THR A 315 8.26 5.18 1.28
N LEU A 316 7.90 5.87 0.18
CA LEU A 316 7.69 7.32 0.21
C LEU A 316 6.60 7.72 1.22
N GLY A 317 5.45 7.02 1.23
CA GLY A 317 4.38 7.30 2.17
C GLY A 317 4.76 7.06 3.62
N THR A 318 5.54 6.00 3.90
CA THR A 318 6.07 5.69 5.23
C THR A 318 7.10 6.73 5.68
N ASP A 319 8.03 7.12 4.79
CA ASP A 319 9.03 8.17 5.08
C ASP A 319 8.39 9.53 5.37
N MET A 320 7.39 9.93 4.58
CA MET A 320 6.64 11.16 4.85
C MET A 320 5.94 11.13 6.20
N LEU A 321 5.37 9.99 6.55
CA LEU A 321 4.66 9.81 7.81
C LEU A 321 5.59 9.85 9.01
N SER A 322 6.74 9.14 8.95
CA SER A 322 7.76 9.13 10.01
C SER A 322 8.35 10.53 10.25
N LYS A 323 8.37 11.38 9.21
CA LYS A 323 8.75 12.80 9.31
C LYS A 323 7.63 13.73 9.81
N GLY A 324 6.49 13.18 10.23
CA GLY A 324 5.37 13.93 10.78
C GLY A 324 4.52 14.66 9.73
N THR A 325 4.60 14.27 8.45
CA THR A 325 3.76 14.88 7.40
C THR A 325 2.29 14.56 7.65
N ASN A 326 1.44 15.58 7.52
CA ASN A 326 -0.02 15.41 7.70
C ASN A 326 -0.57 14.37 6.71
N ILE A 327 -1.44 13.49 7.20
CA ILE A 327 -2.02 12.37 6.44
C ILE A 327 -2.74 12.83 5.16
N ASN A 328 -3.39 14.01 5.19
CA ASN A 328 -4.07 14.56 4.03
C ASN A 328 -3.07 14.97 2.93
N VAL A 329 -1.90 15.48 3.31
CA VAL A 329 -0.81 15.78 2.38
C VAL A 329 -0.27 14.50 1.78
N ILE A 330 -0.05 13.44 2.59
CA ILE A 330 0.38 12.12 2.10
C ILE A 330 -0.67 11.55 1.13
N GLN A 331 -1.96 11.66 1.46
CA GLN A 331 -3.05 11.24 0.57
C GLN A 331 -3.01 11.98 -0.78
N GLN A 332 -2.78 13.29 -0.74
CA GLN A 332 -2.64 14.11 -1.95
C GLN A 332 -1.40 13.72 -2.75
N VAL A 333 -0.23 13.59 -2.12
CA VAL A 333 1.03 13.20 -2.76
C VAL A 333 0.90 11.82 -3.40
N LEU A 334 0.33 10.86 -2.70
CA LEU A 334 0.11 9.52 -3.24
C LEU A 334 -1.12 9.45 -4.19
N GLY A 335 -2.01 10.44 -4.18
CA GLY A 335 -3.22 10.47 -5.02
C GLY A 335 -4.17 9.31 -4.70
N HIS A 336 -4.36 9.02 -3.41
CA HIS A 336 -5.39 8.09 -2.97
C HIS A 336 -6.75 8.76 -3.06
N THR A 337 -7.71 8.10 -3.70
CA THR A 337 -9.11 8.59 -3.77
C THR A 337 -9.88 8.31 -2.50
N ASP A 338 -9.49 7.25 -1.77
CA ASP A 338 -10.11 6.84 -0.52
C ASP A 338 -9.15 7.08 0.65
N ALA A 339 -9.60 7.89 1.60
CA ALA A 339 -8.86 8.20 2.83
C ALA A 339 -8.58 6.94 3.67
N SER A 340 -9.44 5.91 3.58
CA SER A 340 -9.26 4.65 4.30
C SER A 340 -7.97 3.93 3.93
N VAL A 341 -7.51 4.07 2.68
CA VAL A 341 -6.24 3.50 2.22
C VAL A 341 -5.07 4.15 2.94
N THR A 342 -5.09 5.48 3.08
CA THR A 342 -4.03 6.22 3.79
C THR A 342 -4.11 5.99 5.30
N LYS A 343 -5.32 5.97 5.87
CA LYS A 343 -5.54 5.67 7.32
C LYS A 343 -5.02 4.28 7.71
N ARG A 344 -5.21 3.26 6.87
CA ARG A 344 -4.64 1.92 7.11
C ARG A 344 -3.11 1.94 7.13
N PHE A 345 -2.49 2.69 6.22
CA PHE A 345 -1.04 2.92 6.24
C PHE A 345 -0.58 3.57 7.53
N TYR A 346 -1.36 4.53 8.03
CA TYR A 346 -1.06 5.23 9.28
C TYR A 346 -1.12 4.30 10.50
N ALA A 347 -2.15 3.45 10.59
CA ALA A 347 -2.26 2.46 11.65
C ALA A 347 -1.05 1.51 11.68
N ASP A 348 -0.65 1.01 10.51
CA ASP A 348 0.44 0.05 10.38
C ASP A 348 1.82 0.64 10.71
N VAL A 349 2.06 1.94 10.39
CA VAL A 349 3.31 2.62 10.75
C VAL A 349 3.35 2.91 12.25
N LYS A 350 2.23 3.35 12.82
CA LYS A 350 2.12 3.50 14.29
C LYS A 350 2.37 2.21 15.05
N ASP A 351 1.91 1.06 14.53
CA ASP A 351 2.17 -0.23 15.15
C ASP A 351 3.67 -0.61 15.12
N LYS A 352 4.41 -0.18 14.10
CA LYS A 352 5.88 -0.36 14.07
C LYS A 352 6.62 0.62 14.98
N GLU A 353 6.23 1.90 14.96
CA GLU A 353 6.77 2.89 15.89
C GLU A 353 6.48 2.48 17.33
N ARG A 354 5.31 1.91 17.62
CA ARG A 354 4.98 1.27 18.89
C ARG A 354 5.95 0.13 19.22
N ALA A 355 6.19 -0.78 18.29
CA ALA A 355 7.10 -1.91 18.52
C ALA A 355 8.53 -1.45 18.77
N GLU A 356 9.00 -0.37 18.15
CA GLU A 356 10.32 0.21 18.43
C GLU A 356 10.35 0.98 19.77
N VAL A 357 9.29 1.73 20.07
CA VAL A 357 9.10 2.35 21.38
C VAL A 357 9.05 1.28 22.48
N PHE A 358 8.39 0.15 22.22
CA PHE A 358 8.38 -1.02 23.14
C PHE A 358 9.78 -1.54 23.46
N LYS A 359 10.70 -1.51 22.49
CA LYS A 359 12.10 -1.92 22.71
C LYS A 359 12.90 -0.86 23.44
N SER A 360 12.55 0.42 23.28
CA SER A 360 13.29 1.55 23.85
C SER A 360 12.86 1.94 25.27
N VAL A 361 11.67 1.53 25.72
CA VAL A 361 11.20 1.83 27.08
C VAL A 361 11.99 1.02 28.11
N GLY A 362 12.79 1.69 28.90
CA GLY A 362 13.56 1.11 29.99
C GLY A 362 12.69 0.77 31.19
N VAL A 363 12.07 -0.43 31.20
CA VAL A 363 11.34 -0.96 32.36
C VAL A 363 12.23 -2.02 33.03
N ILE A 364 12.57 -1.81 34.26
CA ILE A 364 13.39 -2.72 35.06
C ILE A 364 12.74 -3.02 36.43
N GLY A 365 12.96 -4.22 36.95
CA GLY A 365 12.33 -4.65 38.20
C GLY A 365 12.80 -3.84 39.42
N ASN A 366 14.10 -3.50 39.44
CA ASN A 366 14.70 -2.70 40.53
C ASN A 366 15.79 -1.78 39.97
N ILE A 367 15.84 -0.53 40.42
CA ILE A 367 16.85 0.46 40.00
C ILE A 367 18.31 0.01 40.29
N ASN A 368 18.51 -0.87 41.24
CA ASN A 368 19.84 -1.40 41.54
C ASN A 368 20.31 -2.48 40.54
N GLN A 369 19.42 -3.00 39.68
CA GLN A 369 19.77 -4.03 38.68
C GLN A 369 20.34 -3.41 37.39
N ILE A 370 20.38 -2.08 37.28
CA ILE A 370 20.91 -1.41 36.10
C ILE A 370 22.42 -1.71 35.95
N GLN A 371 22.82 -2.10 34.74
CA GLN A 371 24.20 -2.45 34.43
C GLN A 371 24.93 -1.31 33.70
N SER A 372 26.26 -1.33 33.76
CA SER A 372 27.10 -0.31 33.14
C SER A 372 26.94 -0.21 31.61
N ASN A 373 26.53 -1.29 30.95
CA ASN A 373 26.27 -1.34 29.51
C ASN A 373 25.02 -0.51 29.04
N ALA A 374 24.20 -0.07 30.01
CA ALA A 374 23.10 0.85 29.74
C ALA A 374 23.52 2.32 29.62
N PHE A 375 24.82 2.61 29.76
CA PHE A 375 25.39 3.95 29.72
C PHE A 375 26.44 4.08 28.63
N ASP A 376 26.63 5.29 28.11
CA ASP A 376 27.64 5.54 27.07
C ASP A 376 29.06 5.40 27.56
N ASN A 377 29.29 5.62 28.87
CA ASN A 377 30.59 5.47 29.50
C ASN A 377 30.48 5.21 31.02
N ILE A 378 31.58 4.79 31.61
CA ILE A 378 31.67 4.45 33.04
C ILE A 378 31.42 5.68 33.93
N SER A 379 31.82 6.87 33.52
CA SER A 379 31.62 8.12 34.28
C SER A 379 30.13 8.45 34.46
N GLU A 380 29.31 8.25 33.42
CA GLU A 380 27.86 8.40 33.50
C GLU A 380 27.22 7.38 34.46
N PHE A 381 27.70 6.15 34.42
CA PHE A 381 27.22 5.10 35.30
C PHE A 381 27.53 5.40 36.78
N GLU A 382 28.76 5.84 37.08
CA GLU A 382 29.13 6.21 38.46
C GLU A 382 28.38 7.46 38.95
N TRP A 383 28.16 8.45 38.05
CA TRP A 383 27.31 9.60 38.36
C TRP A 383 25.88 9.15 38.70
N PHE A 384 25.31 8.25 37.91
CA PHE A 384 23.95 7.74 38.11
C PHE A 384 23.84 7.01 39.44
N LYS A 385 24.81 6.13 39.80
CA LYS A 385 24.85 5.44 41.09
C LYS A 385 24.83 6.42 42.25
N ALA A 386 25.60 7.48 42.15
CA ALA A 386 25.72 8.49 43.20
C ALA A 386 24.45 9.38 43.31
N ASN A 387 23.73 9.56 42.24
CA ASN A 387 22.63 10.52 42.12
C ASN A 387 21.24 9.92 41.89
N LYS A 388 21.08 8.58 41.88
CA LYS A 388 19.83 7.90 41.48
C LYS A 388 18.59 8.35 42.27
N TYR A 389 18.76 8.70 43.54
CA TYR A 389 17.68 9.17 44.41
C TYR A 389 17.58 10.71 44.53
N LYS A 390 18.41 11.44 43.79
CA LYS A 390 18.44 12.93 43.82
C LYS A 390 18.32 13.50 42.39
N GLY A 391 19.45 13.68 41.73
CA GLY A 391 19.49 14.34 40.44
C GLY A 391 18.96 13.51 39.23
N ALA A 392 18.99 12.18 39.36
CA ALA A 392 18.48 11.28 38.34
C ALA A 392 17.00 10.92 38.53
N CYS A 393 16.44 11.10 39.74
CA CYS A 393 15.04 10.78 40.07
C CYS A 393 14.06 11.76 39.41
N MET A 394 12.99 11.22 38.85
CA MET A 394 11.83 11.95 38.27
C MET A 394 10.57 11.55 39.04
N CYS A 395 9.44 12.19 38.74
CA CYS A 395 8.16 11.90 39.41
C CYS A 395 7.55 10.56 38.97
N ASP A 396 8.04 9.96 37.90
CA ASP A 396 7.50 8.76 37.23
C ASP A 396 8.60 7.78 36.77
N GLY A 397 9.84 7.99 37.20
CA GLY A 397 10.97 7.16 36.82
C GLY A 397 12.32 7.84 37.07
N TYR A 398 13.30 7.50 36.25
CA TYR A 398 14.67 7.97 36.34
C TYR A 398 15.22 8.39 34.98
N CYS A 399 16.08 9.43 34.98
CA CYS A 399 16.87 9.81 33.80
C CYS A 399 18.34 9.43 34.03
N THR A 400 18.91 8.60 33.14
CA THR A 400 20.31 8.18 33.23
C THR A 400 21.28 9.22 32.66
N LYS A 401 20.81 10.32 32.08
CA LYS A 401 21.68 11.39 31.58
C LYS A 401 22.15 12.30 32.71
N PRO A 402 23.46 12.49 32.90
CA PRO A 402 23.96 13.46 33.86
C PRO A 402 23.52 14.89 33.57
N VAL A 403 23.15 15.64 34.60
CA VAL A 403 22.88 17.08 34.50
C VAL A 403 24.19 17.81 34.85
N ILE A 404 25.15 17.77 33.93
CA ILE A 404 26.50 18.32 34.19
C ILE A 404 26.60 19.80 33.79
N ASP A 405 25.87 20.26 32.78
CA ASP A 405 26.05 21.57 32.13
C ASP A 405 25.01 22.64 32.51
N GLY A 406 24.16 22.38 33.51
CA GLY A 406 23.07 23.31 33.85
C GLY A 406 22.04 23.57 32.75
N LYS A 407 22.14 22.89 31.61
CA LYS A 407 21.20 22.98 30.50
C LYS A 407 20.04 22.02 30.68
N ILE A 408 18.83 22.57 30.69
CA ILE A 408 17.61 21.78 30.72
C ILE A 408 17.53 20.96 29.43
N CYS A 409 17.23 19.66 29.55
CA CYS A 409 17.00 18.79 28.42
C CYS A 409 15.71 19.20 27.69
N ASP A 410 15.77 19.42 26.36
CA ASP A 410 14.60 19.80 25.56
C ASP A 410 13.46 18.77 25.64
N ARG A 411 13.79 17.49 25.88
CA ARG A 411 12.80 16.44 26.10
C ARG A 411 12.13 16.51 27.47
N LEU A 412 12.82 17.03 28.49
CA LEU A 412 12.28 17.20 29.83
C LEU A 412 11.19 18.30 29.84
N LEU A 413 11.36 19.35 29.06
CA LEU A 413 10.36 20.40 28.88
C LEU A 413 9.06 19.88 28.23
N LYS A 414 9.17 18.78 27.48
CA LYS A 414 8.05 18.10 26.83
C LYS A 414 7.94 16.68 27.37
N ARG A 415 7.51 16.52 28.62
CA ARG A 415 7.45 15.25 29.38
C ARG A 415 7.06 14.01 28.59
N GLN A 416 6.13 14.17 27.67
CA GLN A 416 5.63 13.09 26.79
C GLN A 416 6.74 12.40 25.99
N LYS A 417 7.82 13.11 25.68
CA LYS A 417 8.97 12.54 24.95
C LYS A 417 9.96 11.75 25.83
N CYS A 418 9.86 11.87 27.15
CA CYS A 418 10.74 11.10 28.05
C CYS A 418 10.45 9.60 27.97
N TYR A 419 9.19 9.20 27.88
CA TYR A 419 8.80 7.78 27.80
C TYR A 419 9.42 7.02 26.60
N THR A 420 9.73 7.73 25.51
CA THR A 420 10.39 7.18 24.32
C THR A 420 11.90 7.47 24.28
N CYS A 421 12.47 7.94 25.36
CA CYS A 421 13.89 8.25 25.44
C CYS A 421 14.69 7.04 25.94
N SER A 422 15.79 6.69 25.24
CA SER A 422 16.70 5.61 25.65
C SER A 422 17.35 5.82 27.02
N ARG A 423 17.30 7.05 27.55
CA ARG A 423 17.81 7.42 28.85
C ARG A 423 16.77 7.41 29.98
N TYR A 424 15.51 7.12 29.64
CA TYR A 424 14.42 7.04 30.61
C TYR A 424 14.27 5.60 31.09
N ILE A 425 14.18 5.42 32.41
CA ILE A 425 13.98 4.13 33.08
C ILE A 425 12.87 4.29 34.10
N THR A 426 12.00 3.30 34.21
CA THR A 426 10.98 3.25 35.25
C THR A 426 10.97 1.88 35.95
N THR A 427 10.42 1.85 37.16
CA THR A 427 10.37 0.68 38.05
C THR A 427 8.97 0.49 38.61
N PRO A 428 8.61 -0.68 39.16
CA PRO A 428 7.28 -0.96 39.72
C PRO A 428 6.79 0.05 40.75
N GLU A 429 7.67 0.75 41.46
CA GLU A 429 7.33 1.80 42.45
C GLU A 429 6.58 2.99 41.85
N TYR A 430 6.72 3.20 40.52
CA TYR A 430 6.03 4.28 39.80
C TYR A 430 4.74 3.82 39.10
N LEU A 431 4.31 2.57 39.27
CA LEU A 431 3.12 2.04 38.57
C LEU A 431 1.87 2.91 38.80
N ASP A 432 1.63 3.32 40.04
CA ASP A 432 0.46 4.17 40.36
C ASP A 432 0.57 5.58 39.77
N ALA A 433 1.79 6.10 39.61
CA ALA A 433 2.01 7.37 38.94
C ALA A 433 1.65 7.28 37.45
N HIS A 434 2.04 6.19 36.79
CA HIS A 434 1.70 5.94 35.39
C HIS A 434 0.21 5.71 35.19
N LYS A 435 -0.44 4.93 36.07
CA LYS A 435 -1.90 4.71 36.02
C LYS A 435 -2.69 6.03 36.16
N ARG A 436 -2.29 6.88 37.10
CA ARG A 436 -2.92 8.20 37.27
C ARG A 436 -2.70 9.09 36.05
N HIS A 437 -1.52 9.07 35.47
CA HIS A 437 -1.22 9.87 34.30
C HIS A 437 -2.04 9.37 33.08
N LEU A 438 -2.16 8.05 32.90
CA LEU A 438 -2.99 7.44 31.85
C LEU A 438 -4.45 7.87 31.99
N ALA A 439 -5.03 7.74 33.18
CA ALA A 439 -6.41 8.12 33.45
C ALA A 439 -6.69 9.63 33.16
N ASN A 440 -5.73 10.51 33.51
CA ASN A 440 -5.84 11.92 33.19
C ASN A 440 -5.82 12.21 31.69
N LEU A 441 -4.96 11.50 30.93
CA LEU A 441 -4.88 11.67 29.48
C LEU A 441 -6.10 11.10 28.77
N GLU A 442 -6.64 9.97 29.24
CA GLU A 442 -7.89 9.39 28.69
C GLU A 442 -9.06 10.34 28.93
N LYS A 443 -9.16 10.95 30.11
CA LYS A 443 -10.15 11.99 30.38
C LYS A 443 -9.98 13.21 29.46
N GLN A 444 -8.75 13.69 29.28
CA GLN A 444 -8.47 14.81 28.37
C GLN A 444 -8.76 14.45 26.90
N LEU A 445 -8.59 13.19 26.51
CA LEU A 445 -8.96 12.70 25.18
C LEU A 445 -10.48 12.78 24.98
N GLU A 446 -11.28 12.33 25.96
CA GLU A 446 -12.74 12.38 25.91
C GLU A 446 -13.24 13.83 25.89
N GLU A 447 -12.74 14.69 26.79
CA GLU A 447 -13.09 16.10 26.85
C GLU A 447 -12.61 16.89 25.64
N GLY A 448 -11.48 16.48 25.05
CA GLY A 448 -10.83 17.14 23.92
C GLY A 448 -11.58 17.04 22.59
N VAL A 449 -12.49 16.08 22.45
CA VAL A 449 -13.33 15.91 21.25
C VAL A 449 -14.14 17.18 20.94
N ILE A 450 -14.51 17.94 21.95
CA ILE A 450 -15.25 19.19 21.80
C ILE A 450 -14.46 20.26 21.01
N TYR A 451 -13.12 20.19 21.08
CA TYR A 451 -12.20 21.11 20.38
C TYR A 451 -11.76 20.63 19.01
N GLY A 452 -12.29 19.46 18.56
CA GLY A 452 -12.02 18.82 17.28
C GLY A 452 -11.14 17.56 17.39
N GLU A 453 -11.33 16.63 16.44
CA GLU A 453 -10.63 15.33 16.42
C GLU A 453 -9.09 15.48 16.49
N HIS A 454 -8.52 16.49 15.82
CA HIS A 454 -7.06 16.71 15.82
C HIS A 454 -6.50 17.12 17.20
N TYR A 455 -7.29 17.79 18.04
CA TYR A 455 -6.87 18.12 19.39
C TYR A 455 -6.85 16.86 20.26
N ALA A 456 -7.86 16.02 20.15
CA ALA A 456 -7.95 14.75 20.87
C ALA A 456 -6.83 13.77 20.44
N GLU A 457 -6.52 13.69 19.14
CA GLU A 457 -5.46 12.83 18.60
C GLU A 457 -4.06 13.12 19.19
N HIS A 458 -3.82 14.32 19.71
CA HIS A 458 -2.54 14.70 20.32
C HIS A 458 -2.17 13.83 21.54
N PHE A 459 -3.15 13.34 22.28
CA PHE A 459 -2.94 12.55 23.51
C PHE A 459 -2.68 11.07 23.22
N ILE A 460 -3.17 10.54 22.08
CA ILE A 460 -3.15 9.12 21.75
C ILE A 460 -1.74 8.50 21.83
N PRO A 461 -0.66 9.09 21.25
CA PRO A 461 0.67 8.48 21.31
C PRO A 461 1.20 8.29 22.73
N THR A 462 0.88 9.21 23.64
CA THR A 462 1.32 9.12 25.04
C THR A 462 0.51 8.07 25.80
N ILE A 463 -0.81 8.02 25.57
CA ILE A 463 -1.69 6.99 26.14
C ILE A 463 -1.21 5.60 25.76
N GLU A 464 -0.84 5.39 24.51
CA GLU A 464 -0.36 4.09 24.03
C GLU A 464 0.94 3.64 24.69
N VAL A 465 1.91 4.56 24.80
CA VAL A 465 3.19 4.27 25.49
C VAL A 465 2.97 3.96 26.98
N LEU A 466 2.08 4.72 27.64
CA LEU A 466 1.78 4.47 29.05
C LEU A 466 1.11 3.12 29.28
N LYS A 467 0.19 2.68 28.40
CA LYS A 467 -0.41 1.34 28.50
C LYS A 467 0.63 0.23 28.48
N VAL A 468 1.63 0.39 27.62
CA VAL A 468 2.75 -0.56 27.52
C VAL A 468 3.61 -0.55 28.79
N ILE A 469 3.96 0.64 29.29
CA ILE A 469 4.75 0.77 30.51
C ILE A 469 4.02 0.08 31.66
N ILE A 470 2.72 0.35 31.83
CA ILE A 470 1.88 -0.21 32.89
C ILE A 470 1.83 -1.73 32.77
N GLU A 471 1.55 -2.28 31.59
CA GLU A 471 1.52 -3.75 31.36
C GLU A 471 2.82 -4.43 31.79
N ARG A 472 3.97 -3.85 31.40
CA ARG A 472 5.29 -4.38 31.79
C ARG A 472 5.56 -4.29 33.29
N LEU A 473 5.18 -3.18 33.92
CA LEU A 473 5.34 -2.98 35.35
C LEU A 473 4.46 -3.94 36.15
N GLU A 474 3.22 -4.17 35.73
CA GLU A 474 2.31 -5.16 36.32
C GLU A 474 2.85 -6.59 36.16
N GLY A 475 3.42 -6.91 34.99
CA GLY A 475 4.06 -8.20 34.77
C GLY A 475 5.24 -8.46 35.71
N LEU A 476 6.01 -7.43 36.05
CA LEU A 476 7.12 -7.52 37.01
C LEU A 476 6.64 -7.62 38.49
N GLN A 477 5.46 -7.04 38.82
CA GLN A 477 4.87 -7.20 40.17
C GLN A 477 4.25 -8.59 40.38
N ASN A 478 3.67 -9.15 39.34
CA ASN A 478 2.94 -10.44 39.40
C ASN A 478 3.88 -11.66 39.24
N GLY A 479 5.14 -11.43 38.83
CA GLY A 479 6.12 -12.47 38.59
C GLY A 479 7.11 -12.68 39.75
N ASN A 480 6.90 -12.10 40.94
CA ASN A 480 7.62 -12.31 42.16
C ASN A 480 6.91 -13.23 43.13
#